data_67372adf65bef29b79b0f839787d6a9e
#
_entry.id   67372adf65bef29b79b0f839787d6a9e
#
_cell.length_a   1.000
_cell.length_b   1.000
_cell.length_c   1.000
_cell.angle_alpha   90.00
_cell.angle_beta   90.00
_cell.angle_gamma   90.00
#
_symmetry.space_group_name_H-M   'P 1'
#
loop_
_entity.id
_entity.type
_entity.pdbx_description
1 polymer ?
#
loop_
_entity_poly.entity_id
_entity_poly.type
_entity_poly.pdbx_seq_one_letter_code
_entity_poly.pdbx_strand_id
1 'polypeptide(L)'
;MDEGQQRSISRRRVLQLGAVAVPSALLAACLEPSPSASPTASATATASPGPSSAATPAPAAAPTPVGRFLYRDAALADGRSATLRRGVSVLVDGGVIRWIRPVDGEEDPGDAEVIDASGATIVPGMVDSHSHLTGPGGARWLERFADPPARLAEYAEENGRLAWNAGIRWLRDVGSPVVDDPVDGRHRALAIGTRDRWRGRRQFPAIRAAGTWMTKPGALPAGVGVEARNGDELVALAIRQLEDGADLVKVYFDSRDPAHSAWTLDEVRRLTDAVHARGAKVAAHVGKLAGVRVAVTGGVDSVEHGNQLDADVAREMAAGGVVLVTTLTVLRSFLSFGQTTHISTFAGSGRMAAWADELQTVEASVRIARKAGVTIAAGTDFGGGSARANQLAWEVESLVKAGLEPVEALAAATWRGGELIGEADAGMVREGGPADFFLVHGDPLSDPAALWRVWRHA
;
A
#
# COMPACT_ATOMS: atom_id res chain seq x y z
N MET A 1 -34.65 18.46 -58.65
CA MET A 1 -35.94 18.45 -57.96
C MET A 1 -36.00 17.09 -57.34
N ASP A 2 -35.58 16.99 -56.08
CA ASP A 2 -36.31 16.34 -55.03
C ASP A 2 -35.57 16.59 -53.71
N GLU A 3 -36.33 17.01 -52.71
CA GLU A 3 -35.82 17.55 -51.45
C GLU A 3 -35.56 16.44 -50.47
N GLY A 4 -34.38 16.44 -49.85
CA GLY A 4 -33.99 15.57 -48.77
C GLY A 4 -34.63 15.96 -47.44
N GLN A 5 -35.44 15.11 -46.85
CA GLN A 5 -35.95 15.23 -45.48
C GLN A 5 -34.90 14.85 -44.45
N GLN A 6 -34.40 15.83 -43.71
CA GLN A 6 -33.71 15.64 -42.45
C GLN A 6 -34.70 15.23 -41.35
N ARG A 7 -34.61 13.98 -40.85
CA ARG A 7 -35.35 13.55 -39.64
C ARG A 7 -34.54 13.93 -38.40
N SER A 8 -35.04 14.88 -37.64
CA SER A 8 -34.57 15.25 -36.31
C SER A 8 -34.89 14.13 -35.32
N ILE A 9 -33.87 13.56 -34.69
CA ILE A 9 -34.04 12.60 -33.59
C ILE A 9 -34.25 13.40 -32.30
N SER A 10 -35.45 13.24 -31.73
CA SER A 10 -35.89 13.87 -30.49
C SER A 10 -35.09 13.42 -29.26
N ARG A 11 -34.66 14.39 -28.44
CA ARG A 11 -33.89 14.23 -27.17
C ARG A 11 -34.65 13.56 -26.01
N ARG A 12 -35.72 12.79 -26.27
CA ARG A 12 -36.59 12.19 -25.23
C ARG A 12 -36.54 10.67 -25.11
N ARG A 13 -35.53 9.99 -25.63
CA ARG A 13 -35.40 8.51 -25.54
C ARG A 13 -34.08 8.01 -24.96
N VAL A 14 -33.41 8.75 -24.09
CA VAL A 14 -32.12 8.34 -23.42
C VAL A 14 -32.27 8.23 -21.89
N LEU A 15 -33.48 8.07 -21.38
CA LEU A 15 -33.71 7.92 -19.93
C LEU A 15 -34.56 6.68 -19.63
N GLN A 16 -34.14 5.50 -20.12
CA GLN A 16 -34.60 4.20 -19.61
C GLN A 16 -33.60 3.12 -20.02
N LEU A 17 -32.36 3.18 -19.50
CA LEU A 17 -31.53 2.02 -19.36
C LEU A 17 -31.27 1.88 -17.86
N GLY A 18 -31.82 0.81 -17.31
CA GLY A 18 -31.82 0.51 -15.89
C GLY A 18 -30.41 0.49 -15.32
N ALA A 19 -30.31 1.01 -14.12
CA ALA A 19 -29.16 0.84 -13.26
C ALA A 19 -28.92 -0.67 -13.05
N VAL A 20 -27.99 -1.23 -13.79
CA VAL A 20 -27.42 -2.53 -13.44
C VAL A 20 -26.51 -2.25 -12.24
N ALA A 21 -27.00 -2.65 -11.07
CA ALA A 21 -26.20 -2.66 -9.86
C ALA A 21 -24.98 -3.57 -10.10
N VAL A 22 -23.81 -2.97 -10.27
CA VAL A 22 -22.55 -3.69 -10.26
C VAL A 22 -22.29 -4.06 -8.80
N PRO A 23 -22.23 -5.35 -8.43
CA PRO A 23 -21.96 -5.76 -7.06
C PRO A 23 -20.59 -5.27 -6.63
N SER A 24 -20.43 -4.98 -5.35
CA SER A 24 -19.18 -4.65 -4.66
C SER A 24 -18.19 -5.83 -4.74
N ALA A 25 -17.51 -5.97 -5.85
CA ALA A 25 -16.91 -7.23 -6.29
C ALA A 25 -15.40 -7.29 -6.11
N LEU A 26 -14.79 -6.41 -5.34
CA LEU A 26 -13.35 -6.58 -5.06
C LEU A 26 -13.04 -7.85 -4.26
N LEU A 27 -14.00 -8.35 -3.46
CA LEU A 27 -13.87 -9.61 -2.72
C LEU A 27 -14.89 -10.68 -3.11
N ALA A 28 -16.09 -10.32 -3.61
CA ALA A 28 -17.12 -11.31 -3.96
C ALA A 28 -16.87 -12.07 -5.28
N ALA A 29 -15.97 -11.60 -6.14
CA ALA A 29 -15.69 -12.23 -7.44
C ALA A 29 -14.80 -13.49 -7.35
N CYS A 30 -14.29 -13.85 -6.17
CA CYS A 30 -13.44 -15.02 -5.96
C CYS A 30 -14.18 -16.26 -5.41
N LEU A 31 -15.51 -16.19 -5.24
CA LEU A 31 -16.29 -17.21 -4.55
C LEU A 31 -17.17 -18.04 -5.53
N GLU A 32 -16.58 -18.74 -6.50
CA GLU A 32 -17.23 -19.92 -7.07
C GLU A 32 -16.49 -21.19 -6.59
N PRO A 33 -17.20 -22.17 -5.99
CA PRO A 33 -16.56 -23.38 -5.49
C PRO A 33 -16.16 -24.29 -6.65
N SER A 34 -14.88 -24.63 -6.72
CA SER A 34 -14.42 -25.75 -7.57
C SER A 34 -14.91 -27.08 -7.00
N PRO A 35 -15.25 -28.07 -7.84
CA PRO A 35 -15.72 -29.35 -7.37
C PRO A 35 -14.62 -30.11 -6.60
N SER A 36 -15.01 -30.61 -5.41
CA SER A 36 -14.16 -31.36 -4.51
C SER A 36 -13.69 -32.68 -5.10
N ALA A 37 -12.37 -32.86 -5.17
CA ALA A 37 -11.79 -34.21 -5.31
C ALA A 37 -11.53 -34.74 -3.90
N SER A 38 -12.14 -35.90 -3.58
CA SER A 38 -11.95 -36.62 -2.32
C SER A 38 -10.53 -37.17 -2.21
N PRO A 39 -9.85 -37.06 -1.07
CA PRO A 39 -8.59 -37.77 -0.87
C PRO A 39 -8.84 -39.19 -0.37
N THR A 40 -8.26 -40.14 -1.06
CA THR A 40 -8.08 -41.52 -0.56
C THR A 40 -7.02 -41.53 0.54
N ALA A 41 -7.38 -42.14 1.64
CA ALA A 41 -6.50 -42.35 2.78
C ALA A 41 -5.43 -43.42 2.48
N SER A 42 -4.19 -43.19 2.93
CA SER A 42 -3.25 -44.28 3.17
C SER A 42 -2.24 -43.95 4.27
N ALA A 43 -2.38 -44.74 5.33
CA ALA A 43 -1.38 -45.35 6.22
C ALA A 43 -0.27 -44.51 6.87
N THR A 44 -0.42 -44.43 8.18
CA THR A 44 0.50 -44.39 9.32
C THR A 44 1.94 -44.83 9.10
N ALA A 45 2.89 -43.97 9.54
CA ALA A 45 4.15 -44.39 10.10
C ALA A 45 4.50 -43.51 11.32
N THR A 46 4.54 -44.15 12.49
CA THR A 46 4.97 -43.59 13.79
C THR A 46 6.50 -43.47 13.79
N ALA A 47 7.01 -42.26 14.03
CA ALA A 47 8.40 -42.04 14.39
C ALA A 47 8.48 -41.34 15.76
N SER A 48 9.25 -41.92 16.67
CA SER A 48 9.55 -41.42 18.01
C SER A 48 10.33 -40.11 17.98
N PRO A 49 10.15 -39.21 18.95
CA PRO A 49 10.90 -37.97 19.02
C PRO A 49 12.30 -38.19 19.60
N GLY A 50 13.30 -37.82 18.81
CA GLY A 50 14.68 -37.66 19.30
C GLY A 50 14.85 -36.35 20.07
N PRO A 51 15.92 -36.23 20.91
CA PRO A 51 16.08 -35.07 21.78
C PRO A 51 16.33 -33.79 20.98
N SER A 52 15.52 -32.79 21.29
CA SER A 52 15.63 -31.39 20.75
C SER A 52 16.99 -30.82 21.18
N SER A 53 17.87 -30.62 20.22
CA SER A 53 19.03 -29.74 20.36
C SER A 53 18.55 -28.30 20.28
N ALA A 54 18.62 -27.56 21.37
CA ALA A 54 18.36 -26.11 21.39
C ALA A 54 19.34 -25.43 20.41
N ALA A 55 18.83 -24.94 19.32
CA ALA A 55 19.59 -24.13 18.37
C ALA A 55 20.00 -22.83 19.06
N THR A 56 21.32 -22.65 19.24
CA THR A 56 21.91 -21.37 19.63
C THR A 56 21.44 -20.30 18.64
N PRO A 57 20.92 -19.15 19.10
CA PRO A 57 20.54 -18.08 18.18
C PRO A 57 21.78 -17.68 17.37
N ALA A 58 21.63 -17.66 16.05
CA ALA A 58 22.68 -17.20 15.15
C ALA A 58 23.11 -15.78 15.58
N PRO A 59 24.42 -15.49 15.62
CA PRO A 59 24.91 -14.18 15.98
C PRO A 59 24.30 -13.14 15.03
N ALA A 60 23.80 -12.04 15.60
CA ALA A 60 23.33 -10.89 14.82
C ALA A 60 24.41 -10.53 13.81
N ALA A 61 24.07 -10.48 12.53
CA ALA A 61 25.00 -10.09 11.49
C ALA A 61 25.61 -8.74 11.89
N ALA A 62 26.95 -8.67 11.92
CA ALA A 62 27.66 -7.44 12.22
C ALA A 62 27.19 -6.35 11.24
N PRO A 63 26.95 -5.10 11.69
CA PRO A 63 26.55 -4.04 10.80
C PRO A 63 27.62 -3.91 9.71
N THR A 64 27.18 -3.94 8.45
CA THR A 64 28.06 -3.66 7.30
C THR A 64 28.74 -2.31 7.55
N PRO A 65 30.06 -2.17 7.36
CA PRO A 65 30.75 -0.90 7.57
C PRO A 65 30.03 0.16 6.75
N VAL A 66 29.51 1.17 7.42
CA VAL A 66 28.86 2.28 6.78
C VAL A 66 29.97 3.20 6.29
N GLY A 67 30.36 3.06 5.02
CA GLY A 67 31.40 3.85 4.39
C GLY A 67 31.04 5.32 4.32
N ARG A 68 32.03 6.11 3.90
CA ARG A 68 31.86 7.51 3.54
C ARG A 68 31.81 7.61 2.01
N PHE A 69 30.74 8.20 1.47
CA PHE A 69 30.44 8.24 0.04
C PHE A 69 30.09 9.66 -0.39
N LEU A 70 30.66 10.10 -1.51
CA LEU A 70 30.24 11.31 -2.20
C LEU A 70 29.52 10.92 -3.47
N TYR A 71 28.20 11.13 -3.52
CA TYR A 71 27.39 11.04 -4.73
C TYR A 71 27.51 12.38 -5.47
N ARG A 72 28.32 12.42 -6.54
CA ARG A 72 28.71 13.66 -7.21
C ARG A 72 27.89 13.88 -8.46
N ASP A 73 27.46 15.15 -8.66
CA ASP A 73 26.83 15.65 -9.90
C ASP A 73 25.51 14.95 -10.26
N ALA A 74 24.71 14.58 -9.27
CA ALA A 74 23.37 14.03 -9.49
C ALA A 74 22.34 15.13 -9.81
N ALA A 75 21.18 14.70 -10.29
CA ALA A 75 19.95 15.47 -10.11
C ALA A 75 19.26 15.05 -8.79
N LEU A 76 18.36 15.89 -8.26
CA LEU A 76 17.54 15.57 -7.09
C LEU A 76 16.08 15.89 -7.37
N ALA A 77 15.23 14.87 -7.22
CA ALA A 77 13.77 14.95 -7.21
C ALA A 77 13.27 14.65 -5.80
N ASP A 78 13.02 15.69 -4.99
CA ASP A 78 12.69 15.58 -3.57
C ASP A 78 11.20 15.41 -3.29
N GLY A 79 10.35 15.42 -4.31
CA GLY A 79 8.89 15.38 -4.17
C GLY A 79 8.27 16.66 -3.58
N ARG A 80 9.06 17.73 -3.39
CA ARG A 80 8.61 19.03 -2.89
C ARG A 80 8.69 20.13 -3.93
N SER A 81 9.72 20.09 -4.76
CA SER A 81 9.90 20.99 -5.89
C SER A 81 9.35 20.37 -7.19
N ALA A 82 8.59 21.17 -7.94
CA ALA A 82 8.17 20.79 -9.30
C ALA A 82 9.31 20.81 -10.32
N THR A 83 10.46 21.37 -9.93
CA THR A 83 11.64 21.48 -10.78
C THR A 83 12.74 20.55 -10.30
N LEU A 84 13.24 19.73 -11.22
CA LEU A 84 14.39 18.89 -10.96
C LEU A 84 15.63 19.73 -10.65
N ARG A 85 16.24 19.55 -9.51
CA ARG A 85 17.46 20.24 -9.11
C ARG A 85 18.68 19.47 -9.64
N ARG A 86 19.41 20.04 -10.59
CA ARG A 86 20.58 19.43 -11.24
C ARG A 86 21.89 19.90 -10.62
N GLY A 87 22.97 19.14 -10.86
CA GLY A 87 24.31 19.48 -10.39
C GLY A 87 24.41 19.46 -8.87
N VAL A 88 23.84 18.44 -8.25
CA VAL A 88 23.80 18.26 -6.79
C VAL A 88 24.76 17.18 -6.38
N SER A 89 25.61 17.47 -5.39
CA SER A 89 26.45 16.49 -4.74
C SER A 89 25.99 16.25 -3.32
N VAL A 90 26.03 14.98 -2.88
CA VAL A 90 25.56 14.55 -1.56
C VAL A 90 26.67 13.75 -0.87
N LEU A 91 27.16 14.23 0.26
CA LEU A 91 28.08 13.48 1.11
C LEU A 91 27.32 12.69 2.16
N VAL A 92 27.56 11.39 2.17
CA VAL A 92 27.07 10.45 3.17
C VAL A 92 28.23 9.94 3.99
N ASP A 93 28.07 9.94 5.30
CA ASP A 93 29.08 9.38 6.22
C ASP A 93 28.37 8.68 7.38
N GLY A 94 28.69 7.41 7.58
CA GLY A 94 28.05 6.62 8.60
C GLY A 94 26.54 6.40 8.39
N GLY A 95 26.05 6.48 7.13
CA GLY A 95 24.63 6.36 6.81
C GLY A 95 23.81 7.63 7.08
N VAL A 96 24.47 8.76 7.34
CA VAL A 96 23.86 10.08 7.56
C VAL A 96 24.29 11.02 6.45
N ILE A 97 23.36 11.80 5.89
CA ILE A 97 23.65 12.85 4.92
C ILE A 97 24.33 14.00 5.67
N ARG A 98 25.62 14.23 5.39
CA ARG A 98 26.39 15.30 6.01
C ARG A 98 26.09 16.66 5.41
N TRP A 99 26.03 16.71 4.08
CA TRP A 99 25.67 17.91 3.37
C TRP A 99 25.12 17.58 1.97
N ILE A 100 24.41 18.55 1.41
CA ILE A 100 23.86 18.57 0.05
C ILE A 100 24.29 19.91 -0.58
N ARG A 101 25.17 19.88 -1.57
CA ARG A 101 25.78 21.07 -2.19
C ARG A 101 25.63 21.05 -3.70
N PRO A 102 25.65 22.20 -4.37
CA PRO A 102 25.93 22.24 -5.80
C PRO A 102 27.37 21.79 -6.07
N VAL A 103 27.62 21.23 -7.25
CA VAL A 103 28.95 20.69 -7.64
C VAL A 103 30.07 21.73 -7.50
N ASP A 104 29.81 22.99 -7.87
CA ASP A 104 30.76 24.10 -7.75
C ASP A 104 30.93 24.62 -6.31
N GLY A 105 30.13 24.15 -5.37
CA GLY A 105 30.18 24.45 -3.93
C GLY A 105 30.54 23.27 -3.05
N GLU A 106 31.11 22.20 -3.62
CA GLU A 106 31.52 21.03 -2.83
C GLU A 106 32.58 21.40 -1.79
N GLU A 107 32.44 20.86 -0.60
CA GLU A 107 33.50 20.83 0.40
C GLU A 107 34.41 19.62 0.15
N ASP A 108 35.64 19.66 0.66
CA ASP A 108 36.58 18.52 0.55
C ASP A 108 35.92 17.24 1.08
N PRO A 109 35.72 16.23 0.25
CA PRO A 109 35.12 14.98 0.68
C PRO A 109 36.04 14.11 1.55
N GLY A 110 37.32 14.50 1.71
CA GLY A 110 38.32 13.73 2.42
C GLY A 110 38.55 12.35 1.78
N ASP A 111 38.42 11.30 2.58
CA ASP A 111 38.58 9.89 2.18
C ASP A 111 37.31 9.23 1.64
N ALA A 112 36.29 10.00 1.30
CA ALA A 112 35.04 9.45 0.77
C ALA A 112 35.24 8.76 -0.59
N GLU A 113 34.62 7.60 -0.76
CA GLU A 113 34.50 6.98 -2.09
C GLU A 113 33.63 7.89 -2.97
N VAL A 114 34.17 8.35 -4.09
CA VAL A 114 33.43 9.19 -5.03
C VAL A 114 32.66 8.33 -6.02
N ILE A 115 31.34 8.51 -6.02
CA ILE A 115 30.40 7.87 -6.94
C ILE A 115 30.00 8.94 -7.97
N ASP A 116 30.43 8.77 -9.21
CA ASP A 116 29.93 9.60 -10.31
C ASP A 116 28.43 9.32 -10.52
N ALA A 117 27.59 10.28 -10.16
CA ALA A 117 26.14 10.21 -10.28
C ALA A 117 25.60 11.10 -11.40
N SER A 118 26.48 11.56 -12.30
CA SER A 118 26.09 12.37 -13.46
C SER A 118 25.09 11.59 -14.33
N GLY A 119 23.99 12.25 -14.73
CA GLY A 119 22.90 11.62 -15.48
C GLY A 119 21.95 10.77 -14.65
N ALA A 120 22.19 10.58 -13.35
CA ALA A 120 21.25 9.94 -12.44
C ALA A 120 20.48 10.97 -11.60
N THR A 121 19.30 10.57 -11.13
CA THR A 121 18.49 11.37 -10.21
C THR A 121 18.39 10.67 -8.85
N ILE A 122 18.74 11.39 -7.79
CA ILE A 122 18.48 11.00 -6.41
C ILE A 122 17.00 11.18 -6.13
N VAL A 123 16.38 10.13 -5.60
CA VAL A 123 14.99 10.09 -5.18
C VAL A 123 14.96 9.64 -3.70
N PRO A 124 14.18 10.30 -2.82
CA PRO A 124 14.00 9.82 -1.45
C PRO A 124 13.48 8.39 -1.42
N GLY A 125 13.87 7.63 -0.40
CA GLY A 125 13.32 6.30 -0.17
C GLY A 125 11.80 6.33 -0.16
N MET A 126 11.15 5.55 -1.04
CA MET A 126 9.70 5.58 -1.17
C MET A 126 9.00 4.92 0.01
N VAL A 127 7.76 5.35 0.26
CA VAL A 127 6.86 4.85 1.30
C VAL A 127 5.63 4.24 0.63
N ASP A 128 5.47 2.92 0.73
CA ASP A 128 4.24 2.25 0.32
C ASP A 128 3.24 2.28 1.49
N SER A 129 2.23 3.14 1.35
CA SER A 129 1.28 3.44 2.43
C SER A 129 0.17 2.40 2.59
N HIS A 130 0.09 1.39 1.71
CA HIS A 130 -0.88 0.30 1.78
C HIS A 130 -0.31 -1.00 1.20
N SER A 131 0.00 -1.93 2.06
CA SER A 131 0.57 -3.21 1.68
C SER A 131 0.09 -4.34 2.58
N HIS A 132 0.27 -5.58 2.13
CA HIS A 132 0.04 -6.81 2.88
C HIS A 132 1.28 -7.70 2.72
N LEU A 133 2.30 -7.41 3.52
CA LEU A 133 3.64 -7.94 3.35
C LEU A 133 3.72 -9.47 3.32
N THR A 134 2.89 -10.14 4.12
CA THR A 134 2.83 -11.60 4.20
C THR A 134 1.97 -12.24 3.09
N GLY A 135 1.31 -11.41 2.28
CA GLY A 135 0.49 -11.86 1.17
C GLY A 135 1.34 -12.20 -0.07
N PRO A 136 1.00 -13.28 -0.78
CA PRO A 136 1.77 -13.72 -1.95
C PRO A 136 1.56 -12.84 -3.19
N GLY A 137 0.48 -12.06 -3.23
CA GLY A 137 0.05 -11.35 -4.44
C GLY A 137 -0.29 -12.30 -5.60
N GLY A 138 -0.59 -11.74 -6.77
CA GLY A 138 -0.88 -12.52 -7.97
C GLY A 138 -2.32 -13.02 -8.07
N ALA A 139 -2.58 -13.89 -9.05
CA ALA A 139 -3.95 -14.23 -9.44
C ALA A 139 -4.75 -15.03 -8.39
N ARG A 140 -4.07 -15.69 -7.47
CA ARG A 140 -4.69 -16.54 -6.42
C ARG A 140 -4.31 -16.06 -5.01
N TRP A 141 -4.09 -14.76 -4.86
CA TRP A 141 -3.61 -14.16 -3.63
C TRP A 141 -4.51 -14.47 -2.42
N LEU A 142 -5.84 -14.41 -2.60
CA LEU A 142 -6.80 -14.59 -1.51
C LEU A 142 -6.79 -16.02 -0.94
N GLU A 143 -6.76 -17.02 -1.82
CA GLU A 143 -6.68 -18.44 -1.41
C GLU A 143 -5.39 -18.73 -0.64
N ARG A 144 -4.31 -18.02 -0.98
CA ARG A 144 -2.97 -18.26 -0.46
C ARG A 144 -2.70 -17.59 0.87
N PHE A 145 -3.60 -16.75 1.39
CA PHE A 145 -3.53 -16.33 2.80
C PHE A 145 -3.74 -17.49 3.78
N ALA A 146 -4.27 -18.62 3.32
CA ALA A 146 -4.38 -19.87 4.08
C ALA A 146 -3.13 -20.77 3.97
N ASP A 147 -2.08 -20.36 3.28
CA ASP A 147 -0.81 -21.09 3.23
C ASP A 147 -0.22 -21.23 4.65
N PRO A 148 0.61 -22.25 4.94
CA PRO A 148 1.21 -22.43 6.25
C PRO A 148 1.99 -21.19 6.73
N PRO A 149 2.02 -20.89 8.04
CA PRO A 149 2.68 -19.68 8.59
C PRO A 149 4.13 -19.52 8.14
N ALA A 150 4.89 -20.61 8.05
CA ALA A 150 6.27 -20.58 7.56
C ALA A 150 6.35 -20.06 6.11
N ARG A 151 5.40 -20.46 5.24
CA ARG A 151 5.34 -20.00 3.85
C ARG A 151 4.94 -18.53 3.75
N LEU A 152 4.01 -18.07 4.61
CA LEU A 152 3.65 -16.65 4.70
C LEU A 152 4.84 -15.80 5.14
N ALA A 153 5.68 -16.30 6.06
CA ALA A 153 6.91 -15.63 6.47
C ALA A 153 7.95 -15.56 5.33
N GLU A 154 8.07 -16.62 4.52
CA GLU A 154 8.92 -16.62 3.32
C GLU A 154 8.44 -15.58 2.28
N TYR A 155 7.11 -15.45 2.06
CA TYR A 155 6.57 -14.39 1.19
C TYR A 155 6.93 -13.00 1.72
N ALA A 156 6.88 -12.80 3.04
CA ALA A 156 7.29 -11.53 3.60
C ALA A 156 8.75 -11.19 3.24
N GLU A 157 9.67 -12.15 3.34
CA GLU A 157 11.06 -11.93 2.95
C GLU A 157 11.25 -11.69 1.46
N GLU A 158 10.55 -12.44 0.60
CA GLU A 158 10.56 -12.25 -0.85
C GLU A 158 10.06 -10.84 -1.20
N ASN A 159 8.91 -10.44 -0.65
CA ASN A 159 8.29 -9.13 -0.86
C ASN A 159 9.17 -7.99 -0.34
N GLY A 160 9.76 -8.14 0.84
CA GLY A 160 10.63 -7.13 1.42
C GLY A 160 11.87 -6.86 0.56
N ARG A 161 12.49 -7.90 0.00
CA ARG A 161 13.61 -7.74 -0.93
C ARG A 161 13.20 -7.09 -2.25
N LEU A 162 12.03 -7.48 -2.79
CA LEU A 162 11.48 -6.86 -4.00
C LEU A 162 11.21 -5.37 -3.78
N ALA A 163 10.57 -5.01 -2.66
CA ALA A 163 10.29 -3.63 -2.30
C ALA A 163 11.59 -2.82 -2.14
N TRP A 164 12.55 -3.33 -1.38
CA TRP A 164 13.84 -2.67 -1.19
C TRP A 164 14.56 -2.40 -2.51
N ASN A 165 14.62 -3.40 -3.39
CA ASN A 165 15.26 -3.27 -4.69
C ASN A 165 14.57 -2.25 -5.61
N ALA A 166 13.28 -2.00 -5.40
CA ALA A 166 12.51 -0.97 -6.09
C ALA A 166 12.61 0.43 -5.46
N GLY A 167 13.48 0.63 -4.47
CA GLY A 167 13.62 1.93 -3.80
C GLY A 167 12.62 2.19 -2.68
N ILE A 168 11.79 1.21 -2.31
CA ILE A 168 10.84 1.35 -1.20
C ILE A 168 11.59 1.10 0.11
N ARG A 169 11.49 2.04 1.05
CA ARG A 169 12.19 2.02 2.34
C ARG A 169 11.26 1.85 3.52
N TRP A 170 10.00 2.17 3.34
CA TRP A 170 8.96 2.04 4.34
C TRP A 170 7.73 1.35 3.77
N LEU A 171 7.14 0.46 4.57
CA LEU A 171 5.88 -0.21 4.29
C LEU A 171 4.91 0.08 5.44
N ARG A 172 3.69 0.47 5.10
CA ARG A 172 2.57 0.38 6.02
C ARG A 172 1.79 -0.89 5.69
N ASP A 173 2.03 -1.96 6.45
CA ASP A 173 1.25 -3.18 6.38
C ASP A 173 -0.10 -2.96 7.07
N VAL A 174 -1.16 -3.02 6.30
CA VAL A 174 -2.52 -2.73 6.77
C VAL A 174 -3.33 -4.01 7.02
N GLY A 175 -2.66 -5.08 7.35
CA GLY A 175 -3.26 -6.32 7.82
C GLY A 175 -2.57 -7.57 7.32
N SER A 176 -2.45 -8.53 8.23
CA SER A 176 -1.89 -9.85 7.94
C SER A 176 -2.65 -10.93 8.72
N PRO A 177 -2.56 -12.21 8.31
CA PRO A 177 -3.17 -13.31 9.07
C PRO A 177 -2.66 -13.37 10.52
N VAL A 178 -3.55 -13.72 11.45
CA VAL A 178 -3.21 -14.08 12.82
C VAL A 178 -2.83 -15.55 12.84
N VAL A 179 -1.59 -15.82 13.18
CA VAL A 179 -1.02 -17.17 13.19
C VAL A 179 -0.03 -17.31 14.34
N ASP A 180 0.36 -18.54 14.66
CA ASP A 180 1.54 -18.77 15.50
C ASP A 180 2.77 -18.40 14.66
N ASP A 181 3.49 -17.35 15.07
CA ASP A 181 4.67 -16.87 14.35
C ASP A 181 5.71 -17.99 14.30
N PRO A 182 6.17 -18.41 13.11
CA PRO A 182 7.06 -19.56 12.96
C PRO A 182 8.45 -19.35 13.59
N VAL A 183 8.78 -18.11 14.00
CA VAL A 183 10.09 -17.78 14.58
C VAL A 183 10.04 -17.69 16.11
N ASP A 184 9.03 -16.98 16.67
CA ASP A 184 8.95 -16.76 18.11
C ASP A 184 7.77 -17.47 18.80
N GLY A 185 6.91 -18.15 18.04
CA GLY A 185 5.76 -18.93 18.51
C GLY A 185 4.61 -18.09 19.05
N ARG A 186 4.65 -16.76 18.97
CA ARG A 186 3.59 -15.89 19.47
C ARG A 186 2.38 -15.89 18.54
N HIS A 187 1.20 -16.05 19.09
CA HIS A 187 -0.05 -15.97 18.34
C HIS A 187 -0.47 -14.52 18.13
N ARG A 188 -0.19 -13.97 16.95
CA ARG A 188 -0.50 -12.57 16.58
C ARG A 188 -0.49 -12.38 15.06
N ALA A 189 -0.84 -11.19 14.60
CA ALA A 189 -0.68 -10.83 13.18
C ALA A 189 0.80 -10.94 12.77
N LEU A 190 1.08 -11.72 11.72
CA LEU A 190 2.44 -12.11 11.33
C LEU A 190 3.32 -10.91 10.93
N ALA A 191 2.72 -9.84 10.39
CA ALA A 191 3.45 -8.62 10.03
C ALA A 191 4.09 -7.94 11.27
N ILE A 192 3.48 -8.04 12.46
CA ILE A 192 4.04 -7.50 13.70
C ILE A 192 5.38 -8.20 14.02
N GLY A 193 5.42 -9.53 13.98
CA GLY A 193 6.64 -10.29 14.19
C GLY A 193 7.71 -10.01 13.14
N THR A 194 7.29 -9.88 11.88
CA THR A 194 8.18 -9.53 10.77
C THR A 194 8.80 -8.14 10.94
N ARG A 195 7.99 -7.13 11.30
CA ARG A 195 8.45 -5.79 11.64
C ARG A 195 9.55 -5.83 12.73
N ASP A 196 9.29 -6.55 13.81
CA ASP A 196 10.21 -6.62 14.94
C ASP A 196 11.54 -7.27 14.55
N ARG A 197 11.50 -8.29 13.71
CA ARG A 197 12.68 -8.97 13.18
C ARG A 197 13.49 -8.11 12.20
N TRP A 198 12.84 -7.22 11.45
CA TRP A 198 13.53 -6.40 10.44
C TRP A 198 14.04 -5.08 10.98
N ARG A 199 13.71 -4.73 12.20
CA ARG A 199 14.18 -3.49 12.82
C ARG A 199 15.71 -3.39 12.75
N GLY A 200 16.20 -2.35 12.04
CA GLY A 200 17.62 -2.10 11.83
C GLY A 200 18.31 -3.02 10.81
N ARG A 201 17.58 -3.92 10.14
CA ARG A 201 18.15 -4.74 9.06
C ARG A 201 18.14 -3.93 7.76
N ARG A 202 19.32 -3.62 7.25
CA ARG A 202 19.49 -3.08 5.90
C ARG A 202 19.04 -4.14 4.88
N GLN A 203 18.59 -3.75 3.72
CA GLN A 203 18.03 -4.58 2.65
C GLN A 203 16.56 -5.03 2.86
N PHE A 204 15.91 -4.52 3.92
CA PHE A 204 14.48 -4.66 4.12
C PHE A 204 13.89 -3.30 4.49
N PRO A 205 12.70 -2.97 3.99
CA PRO A 205 11.99 -1.76 4.40
C PRO A 205 11.68 -1.79 5.90
N ALA A 206 11.65 -0.63 6.53
CA ALA A 206 11.04 -0.48 7.84
C ALA A 206 9.52 -0.62 7.71
N ILE A 207 8.84 -1.11 8.76
CA ILE A 207 7.42 -1.45 8.72
C ILE A 207 6.66 -0.70 9.81
N ARG A 208 5.49 -0.16 9.47
CA ARG A 208 4.38 0.10 10.39
C ARG A 208 3.32 -0.96 10.16
N ALA A 209 3.06 -1.79 11.16
CA ALA A 209 2.19 -2.95 11.03
C ALA A 209 0.86 -2.73 11.75
N ALA A 210 -0.25 -2.88 11.01
CA ALA A 210 -1.54 -3.13 11.63
C ALA A 210 -1.57 -4.54 12.25
N GLY A 211 -2.62 -4.81 13.00
CA GLY A 211 -2.94 -6.18 13.37
C GLY A 211 -3.48 -6.98 12.17
N THR A 212 -4.67 -7.53 12.33
CA THR A 212 -5.40 -8.17 11.23
C THR A 212 -6.62 -7.34 10.85
N TRP A 213 -7.24 -7.67 9.73
CA TRP A 213 -8.47 -7.02 9.25
C TRP A 213 -9.64 -7.26 10.22
N MET A 214 -10.32 -6.20 10.65
CA MET A 214 -11.56 -6.29 11.42
C MET A 214 -12.77 -6.06 10.52
N THR A 215 -13.72 -6.99 10.55
CA THR A 215 -14.85 -6.98 9.62
C THR A 215 -16.16 -7.34 10.32
N LYS A 216 -17.30 -7.04 9.68
CA LYS A 216 -18.58 -7.68 10.00
C LYS A 216 -18.57 -9.15 9.55
N PRO A 217 -19.35 -10.02 10.19
CA PRO A 217 -19.44 -11.43 9.82
C PRO A 217 -19.74 -11.65 8.32
N GLY A 218 -18.92 -12.48 7.69
CA GLY A 218 -19.04 -12.85 6.28
C GLY A 218 -18.66 -11.77 5.27
N ALA A 219 -17.96 -10.72 5.69
CA ALA A 219 -17.41 -9.71 4.77
C ALA A 219 -16.12 -10.20 4.07
N LEU A 220 -15.32 -11.01 4.75
CA LEU A 220 -14.14 -11.68 4.21
C LEU A 220 -14.30 -13.20 4.23
N PRO A 221 -13.53 -13.97 3.47
CA PRO A 221 -13.49 -15.42 3.58
C PRO A 221 -13.13 -15.88 5.00
N ALA A 222 -13.66 -17.04 5.39
CA ALA A 222 -13.35 -17.61 6.69
C ALA A 222 -11.84 -17.79 6.89
N GLY A 223 -11.32 -17.36 8.05
CA GLY A 223 -9.89 -17.40 8.38
C GLY A 223 -9.08 -16.22 7.86
N VAL A 224 -9.70 -15.31 7.09
CA VAL A 224 -9.08 -14.03 6.71
C VAL A 224 -9.66 -12.93 7.59
N GLY A 225 -8.82 -12.35 8.45
CA GLY A 225 -9.25 -11.34 9.42
C GLY A 225 -10.00 -11.90 10.61
N VAL A 226 -10.56 -10.99 11.40
CA VAL A 226 -11.38 -11.26 12.57
C VAL A 226 -12.73 -10.56 12.45
N GLU A 227 -13.78 -11.21 12.94
CA GLU A 227 -15.14 -10.70 12.84
C GLU A 227 -15.60 -10.06 14.14
N ALA A 228 -16.25 -8.90 14.03
CA ALA A 228 -16.96 -8.24 15.12
C ALA A 228 -18.43 -8.02 14.73
N ARG A 229 -19.35 -8.45 15.60
CA ARG A 229 -20.80 -8.34 15.35
C ARG A 229 -21.35 -6.95 15.65
N ASN A 230 -20.70 -6.23 16.56
CA ASN A 230 -21.14 -4.91 17.06
C ASN A 230 -19.94 -4.06 17.46
N GLY A 231 -20.18 -2.79 17.83
CA GLY A 231 -19.14 -1.84 18.19
C GLY A 231 -18.34 -2.22 19.43
N ASP A 232 -18.94 -2.90 20.42
CA ASP A 232 -18.21 -3.30 21.63
C ASP A 232 -17.16 -4.38 21.30
N GLU A 233 -17.53 -5.36 20.49
CA GLU A 233 -16.60 -6.36 19.98
C GLU A 233 -15.52 -5.74 19.09
N LEU A 234 -15.89 -4.76 18.23
CA LEU A 234 -14.95 -4.06 17.37
C LEU A 234 -13.88 -3.32 18.19
N VAL A 235 -14.32 -2.57 19.21
CA VAL A 235 -13.41 -1.86 20.13
C VAL A 235 -12.52 -2.84 20.89
N ALA A 236 -13.07 -3.92 21.44
CA ALA A 236 -12.29 -4.93 22.15
C ALA A 236 -11.23 -5.58 21.27
N LEU A 237 -11.55 -5.91 20.00
CA LEU A 237 -10.60 -6.46 19.04
C LEU A 237 -9.51 -5.46 18.68
N ALA A 238 -9.87 -4.19 18.48
CA ALA A 238 -8.89 -3.13 18.18
C ALA A 238 -7.88 -2.96 19.32
N ILE A 239 -8.37 -2.90 20.55
CA ILE A 239 -7.52 -2.77 21.75
C ILE A 239 -6.57 -3.96 21.86
N ARG A 240 -7.09 -5.18 21.70
CA ARG A 240 -6.26 -6.39 21.74
C ARG A 240 -5.16 -6.38 20.70
N GLN A 241 -5.44 -5.96 19.46
CA GLN A 241 -4.40 -5.88 18.42
C GLN A 241 -3.30 -4.87 18.79
N LEU A 242 -3.66 -3.74 19.40
CA LEU A 242 -2.68 -2.77 19.91
C LEU A 242 -1.85 -3.35 21.06
N GLU A 243 -2.47 -4.12 21.95
CA GLU A 243 -1.78 -4.86 23.04
C GLU A 243 -0.85 -5.95 22.49
N ASP A 244 -1.20 -6.59 21.37
CA ASP A 244 -0.34 -7.52 20.64
C ASP A 244 0.83 -6.83 19.92
N GLY A 245 0.86 -5.50 19.92
CA GLY A 245 1.94 -4.66 19.41
C GLY A 245 1.70 -4.06 18.03
N ALA A 246 0.45 -4.00 17.54
CA ALA A 246 0.13 -3.29 16.30
C ALA A 246 0.39 -1.77 16.45
N ASP A 247 0.88 -1.12 15.39
CA ASP A 247 1.10 0.33 15.32
C ASP A 247 -0.18 1.10 14.98
N LEU A 248 -1.14 0.43 14.36
CA LEU A 248 -2.44 0.96 13.92
C LEU A 248 -3.45 -0.18 13.82
N VAL A 249 -4.71 0.16 13.58
CA VAL A 249 -5.76 -0.84 13.32
C VAL A 249 -6.38 -0.65 11.95
N LYS A 250 -6.83 -1.75 11.32
CA LYS A 250 -7.50 -1.77 10.01
C LYS A 250 -8.90 -2.31 10.12
N VAL A 251 -9.88 -1.57 9.59
CA VAL A 251 -11.31 -1.92 9.63
C VAL A 251 -11.92 -1.85 8.23
N TYR A 252 -12.81 -2.79 7.90
CA TYR A 252 -13.59 -2.82 6.67
C TYR A 252 -14.94 -2.16 6.88
N PHE A 253 -15.28 -1.19 6.01
CA PHE A 253 -16.51 -0.39 6.07
C PHE A 253 -17.50 -0.74 4.98
N ASP A 254 -17.10 -1.44 3.93
CA ASP A 254 -18.02 -1.81 2.87
C ASP A 254 -19.03 -2.86 3.35
N SER A 255 -20.28 -2.64 3.00
CA SER A 255 -21.42 -3.51 3.25
C SER A 255 -21.83 -4.22 1.94
N ARG A 256 -22.57 -5.33 2.07
CA ARG A 256 -23.23 -5.99 0.93
C ARG A 256 -24.22 -5.07 0.23
N ASP A 257 -24.88 -4.18 0.98
CA ASP A 257 -25.69 -3.10 0.44
C ASP A 257 -24.84 -1.84 0.26
N PRO A 258 -24.51 -1.41 -0.97
CA PRO A 258 -23.65 -0.27 -1.22
C PRO A 258 -24.23 1.08 -0.75
N ALA A 259 -25.53 1.12 -0.42
CA ALA A 259 -26.18 2.31 0.14
C ALA A 259 -25.90 2.50 1.64
N HIS A 260 -25.30 1.51 2.30
CA HIS A 260 -25.06 1.52 3.74
C HIS A 260 -23.59 1.19 4.07
N SER A 261 -23.11 1.76 5.18
CA SER A 261 -21.85 1.32 5.79
C SER A 261 -22.07 0.01 6.58
N ALA A 262 -21.02 -0.80 6.70
CA ALA A 262 -21.05 -1.96 7.60
C ALA A 262 -21.18 -1.57 9.07
N TRP A 263 -20.74 -0.39 9.45
CA TRP A 263 -20.75 0.13 10.81
C TRP A 263 -21.60 1.39 10.92
N THR A 264 -22.24 1.57 12.06
CA THR A 264 -22.93 2.83 12.38
C THR A 264 -21.92 3.90 12.79
N LEU A 265 -22.30 5.17 12.67
CA LEU A 265 -21.46 6.29 13.07
C LEU A 265 -21.05 6.22 14.57
N ASP A 266 -21.96 5.78 15.45
CA ASP A 266 -21.69 5.63 16.88
C ASP A 266 -20.63 4.54 17.14
N GLU A 267 -20.74 3.38 16.47
CA GLU A 267 -19.73 2.31 16.57
C GLU A 267 -18.35 2.78 16.14
N VAL A 268 -18.28 3.58 15.04
CA VAL A 268 -17.02 4.12 14.53
C VAL A 268 -16.42 5.15 15.48
N ARG A 269 -17.20 6.09 16.02
CA ARG A 269 -16.72 7.08 17.00
C ARG A 269 -16.16 6.40 18.24
N ARG A 270 -16.85 5.42 18.79
CA ARG A 270 -16.34 4.65 19.94
C ARG A 270 -15.03 3.92 19.63
N LEU A 271 -14.90 3.39 18.43
CA LEU A 271 -13.65 2.79 17.96
C LEU A 271 -12.53 3.82 17.89
N THR A 272 -12.74 4.91 17.15
CA THR A 272 -11.71 5.94 16.94
C THR A 272 -11.28 6.58 18.26
N ASP A 273 -12.23 6.92 19.15
CA ASP A 273 -11.93 7.44 20.50
C ASP A 273 -11.04 6.47 21.29
N ALA A 274 -11.36 5.16 21.29
CA ALA A 274 -10.61 4.15 22.03
C ALA A 274 -9.20 3.91 21.48
N VAL A 275 -9.04 3.98 20.15
CA VAL A 275 -7.75 3.82 19.46
C VAL A 275 -6.90 5.07 19.63
N HIS A 276 -7.47 6.25 19.43
CA HIS A 276 -6.79 7.53 19.58
C HIS A 276 -6.33 7.79 21.03
N ALA A 277 -7.11 7.35 22.02
CA ALA A 277 -6.70 7.41 23.43
C ALA A 277 -5.42 6.60 23.73
N ARG A 278 -5.01 5.70 22.82
CA ARG A 278 -3.76 4.94 22.88
C ARG A 278 -2.67 5.47 21.96
N GLY A 279 -2.90 6.62 21.32
CA GLY A 279 -1.96 7.23 20.38
C GLY A 279 -1.82 6.48 19.04
N ALA A 280 -2.72 5.54 18.76
CA ALA A 280 -2.73 4.78 17.51
C ALA A 280 -3.72 5.37 16.49
N LYS A 281 -3.65 4.91 15.24
CA LYS A 281 -4.46 5.38 14.11
C LYS A 281 -5.41 4.30 13.60
N VAL A 282 -6.51 4.74 12.95
CA VAL A 282 -7.52 3.86 12.31
C VAL A 282 -7.44 4.03 10.80
N ALA A 283 -7.16 2.93 10.09
CA ALA A 283 -7.19 2.82 8.64
C ALA A 283 -8.50 2.14 8.19
N ALA A 284 -9.27 2.80 7.32
CA ALA A 284 -10.58 2.34 6.87
C ALA A 284 -10.52 1.79 5.44
N HIS A 285 -10.68 0.46 5.27
CA HIS A 285 -10.96 -0.11 3.95
C HIS A 285 -12.35 0.30 3.52
N VAL A 286 -12.48 1.09 2.47
CA VAL A 286 -13.78 1.51 1.98
C VAL A 286 -13.74 1.96 0.52
N GLY A 287 -14.56 1.33 -0.31
CA GLY A 287 -14.75 1.69 -1.72
C GLY A 287 -16.05 2.46 -1.99
N LYS A 288 -17.07 2.30 -1.15
CA LYS A 288 -18.40 2.86 -1.39
C LYS A 288 -18.64 4.16 -0.63
N LEU A 289 -19.30 5.13 -1.30
CA LEU A 289 -19.53 6.47 -0.75
C LEU A 289 -20.21 6.47 0.62
N ALA A 290 -21.19 5.59 0.83
CA ALA A 290 -21.89 5.50 2.12
C ALA A 290 -20.95 5.10 3.26
N GLY A 291 -20.04 4.14 3.02
CA GLY A 291 -19.00 3.75 3.95
C GLY A 291 -17.99 4.86 4.20
N VAL A 292 -17.54 5.55 3.12
CA VAL A 292 -16.60 6.68 3.24
C VAL A 292 -17.17 7.77 4.14
N ARG A 293 -18.43 8.16 3.96
CA ARG A 293 -19.08 9.17 4.82
C ARG A 293 -19.03 8.78 6.29
N VAL A 294 -19.42 7.55 6.62
CA VAL A 294 -19.42 7.08 8.00
C VAL A 294 -18.00 7.01 8.57
N ALA A 295 -17.02 6.53 7.79
CA ALA A 295 -15.62 6.46 8.22
C ALA A 295 -15.06 7.87 8.52
N VAL A 296 -15.23 8.81 7.59
CA VAL A 296 -14.72 10.19 7.72
C VAL A 296 -15.39 10.92 8.88
N THR A 297 -16.74 10.94 8.94
CA THR A 297 -17.49 11.58 10.03
C THR A 297 -17.25 10.90 11.39
N GLY A 298 -16.87 9.62 11.36
CA GLY A 298 -16.49 8.84 12.55
C GLY A 298 -15.05 9.08 13.03
N GLY A 299 -14.23 9.85 12.28
CA GLY A 299 -12.91 10.28 12.72
C GLY A 299 -11.78 9.29 12.42
N VAL A 300 -11.85 8.49 11.34
CA VAL A 300 -10.73 7.67 10.90
C VAL A 300 -9.57 8.54 10.41
N ASP A 301 -8.33 8.04 10.48
CA ASP A 301 -7.14 8.78 10.07
C ASP A 301 -6.84 8.63 8.57
N SER A 302 -7.22 7.51 7.97
CA SER A 302 -7.06 7.29 6.53
C SER A 302 -8.21 6.49 5.93
N VAL A 303 -8.55 6.86 4.71
CA VAL A 303 -9.46 6.14 3.81
C VAL A 303 -8.59 5.40 2.80
N GLU A 304 -8.68 4.09 2.82
CA GLU A 304 -7.97 3.20 1.91
C GLU A 304 -8.86 2.95 0.68
N HIS A 305 -8.28 3.03 -0.51
CA HIS A 305 -8.91 2.95 -1.82
C HIS A 305 -9.79 4.17 -2.16
N GLY A 306 -10.85 4.44 -1.39
CA GLY A 306 -11.71 5.59 -1.61
C GLY A 306 -12.30 5.65 -3.01
N ASN A 307 -12.76 4.49 -3.56
CA ASN A 307 -13.16 4.38 -4.96
C ASN A 307 -14.28 5.35 -5.35
N GLN A 308 -15.16 5.68 -4.40
CA GLN A 308 -16.27 6.61 -4.63
C GLN A 308 -16.19 7.78 -3.65
N LEU A 309 -15.83 8.95 -4.16
CA LEU A 309 -15.84 10.20 -3.42
C LEU A 309 -16.76 11.21 -4.11
N ASP A 310 -17.44 12.03 -3.32
CA ASP A 310 -18.05 13.25 -3.81
C ASP A 310 -17.37 14.50 -3.19
N ALA A 311 -17.75 15.66 -3.68
CA ALA A 311 -17.11 16.91 -3.28
C ALA A 311 -17.36 17.26 -1.79
N ASP A 312 -18.47 16.79 -1.21
CA ASP A 312 -18.82 17.09 0.17
C ASP A 312 -17.95 16.29 1.12
N VAL A 313 -17.86 14.97 0.91
CA VAL A 313 -17.03 14.11 1.73
C VAL A 313 -15.53 14.40 1.55
N ALA A 314 -15.11 14.79 0.34
CA ALA A 314 -13.72 15.19 0.10
C ALA A 314 -13.36 16.48 0.87
N ARG A 315 -14.29 17.45 0.98
CA ARG A 315 -14.08 18.65 1.82
C ARG A 315 -14.03 18.30 3.31
N GLU A 316 -14.85 17.37 3.77
CA GLU A 316 -14.82 16.87 5.14
C GLU A 316 -13.48 16.16 5.44
N MET A 317 -13.00 15.31 4.52
CA MET A 317 -11.66 14.71 4.63
C MET A 317 -10.56 15.76 4.76
N ALA A 318 -10.55 16.76 3.88
CA ALA A 318 -9.54 17.82 3.89
C ALA A 318 -9.58 18.63 5.21
N ALA A 319 -10.78 18.97 5.68
CA ALA A 319 -10.96 19.71 6.93
C ALA A 319 -10.57 18.89 8.17
N GLY A 320 -10.82 17.58 8.16
CA GLY A 320 -10.48 16.64 9.23
C GLY A 320 -9.04 16.12 9.18
N GLY A 321 -8.27 16.44 8.14
CA GLY A 321 -6.92 15.88 7.95
C GLY A 321 -6.91 14.38 7.60
N VAL A 322 -8.03 13.83 7.13
CA VAL A 322 -8.14 12.42 6.75
C VAL A 322 -7.40 12.19 5.42
N VAL A 323 -6.43 11.28 5.42
CA VAL A 323 -5.60 10.98 4.25
C VAL A 323 -6.32 10.00 3.33
N LEU A 324 -6.31 10.26 2.02
CA LEU A 324 -6.68 9.28 1.00
C LEU A 324 -5.45 8.46 0.64
N VAL A 325 -5.49 7.15 0.86
CA VAL A 325 -4.46 6.22 0.40
C VAL A 325 -4.96 5.49 -0.84
N THR A 326 -4.42 5.87 -1.99
CA THR A 326 -4.83 5.30 -3.27
C THR A 326 -4.16 3.97 -3.53
N THR A 327 -4.79 3.13 -4.37
CA THR A 327 -4.28 1.83 -4.79
C THR A 327 -4.72 1.50 -6.22
N LEU A 328 -4.57 2.47 -7.13
CA LEU A 328 -4.95 2.30 -8.55
C LEU A 328 -4.21 1.13 -9.21
N THR A 329 -3.01 0.84 -8.71
CA THR A 329 -2.18 -0.30 -9.16
C THR A 329 -2.93 -1.62 -9.09
N VAL A 330 -3.83 -1.83 -8.11
CA VAL A 330 -4.65 -3.06 -8.02
C VAL A 330 -5.51 -3.22 -9.27
N LEU A 331 -6.30 -2.21 -9.63
CA LEU A 331 -7.19 -2.27 -10.80
C LEU A 331 -6.41 -2.37 -12.11
N ARG A 332 -5.28 -1.66 -12.21
CA ARG A 332 -4.39 -1.77 -13.38
C ARG A 332 -3.78 -3.16 -13.49
N SER A 333 -3.43 -3.79 -12.37
CA SER A 333 -2.92 -5.16 -12.35
C SER A 333 -4.00 -6.18 -12.76
N PHE A 334 -5.27 -5.96 -12.36
CA PHE A 334 -6.39 -6.79 -12.81
C PHE A 334 -6.59 -6.69 -14.33
N LEU A 335 -6.55 -5.48 -14.88
CA LEU A 335 -6.62 -5.27 -16.33
C LEU A 335 -5.43 -5.90 -17.06
N SER A 336 -4.23 -5.82 -16.51
CA SER A 336 -3.04 -6.48 -17.06
C SER A 336 -3.19 -8.02 -17.05
N PHE A 337 -3.64 -8.58 -15.94
CA PHE A 337 -3.86 -10.03 -15.82
C PHE A 337 -4.95 -10.53 -16.75
N GLY A 338 -6.01 -9.77 -16.95
CA GLY A 338 -7.07 -10.09 -17.89
C GLY A 338 -6.59 -10.32 -19.33
N GLN A 339 -5.43 -9.78 -19.69
CA GLN A 339 -4.81 -9.95 -21.00
C GLN A 339 -3.99 -11.26 -21.12
N THR A 340 -3.57 -11.83 -20.00
CA THR A 340 -2.57 -12.92 -19.99
C THR A 340 -3.02 -14.17 -19.23
N THR A 341 -4.20 -14.16 -18.59
CA THR A 341 -4.72 -15.29 -17.80
C THR A 341 -6.09 -15.77 -18.32
N HIS A 342 -6.40 -17.03 -18.05
CA HIS A 342 -7.72 -17.60 -18.26
C HIS A 342 -8.59 -17.63 -16.99
N ILE A 343 -8.09 -17.11 -15.87
CA ILE A 343 -8.81 -17.08 -14.59
C ILE A 343 -10.00 -16.12 -14.72
N SER A 344 -11.22 -16.63 -14.50
CA SER A 344 -12.48 -15.90 -14.74
C SER A 344 -12.62 -14.60 -13.93
N THR A 345 -11.97 -14.52 -12.79
CA THR A 345 -11.93 -13.29 -11.97
C THR A 345 -11.31 -12.12 -12.74
N PHE A 346 -10.37 -12.36 -13.64
CA PHE A 346 -9.66 -11.32 -14.40
C PHE A 346 -10.05 -11.32 -15.88
N ALA A 347 -10.22 -12.50 -16.48
CA ALA A 347 -10.44 -12.68 -17.90
C ALA A 347 -11.93 -12.57 -18.29
N GLY A 348 -12.15 -12.30 -19.58
CA GLY A 348 -13.48 -12.13 -20.18
C GLY A 348 -13.85 -10.69 -20.39
N SER A 349 -14.49 -10.40 -21.55
CA SER A 349 -14.78 -9.02 -21.99
C SER A 349 -15.66 -8.23 -21.02
N GLY A 350 -16.69 -8.85 -20.44
CA GLY A 350 -17.55 -8.20 -19.45
C GLY A 350 -16.80 -7.88 -18.15
N ARG A 351 -15.91 -8.75 -17.71
CA ARG A 351 -15.09 -8.52 -16.50
C ARG A 351 -14.07 -7.40 -16.73
N MET A 352 -13.38 -7.42 -17.87
CA MET A 352 -12.42 -6.40 -18.25
C MET A 352 -13.07 -5.02 -18.37
N ALA A 353 -14.28 -4.93 -18.94
CA ALA A 353 -15.04 -3.68 -19.00
C ALA A 353 -15.39 -3.18 -17.60
N ALA A 354 -15.86 -4.05 -16.69
CA ALA A 354 -16.17 -3.67 -15.31
C ALA A 354 -14.95 -3.14 -14.54
N TRP A 355 -13.78 -3.75 -14.72
CA TRP A 355 -12.54 -3.24 -14.10
C TRP A 355 -12.09 -1.90 -14.70
N ALA A 356 -12.31 -1.69 -16.01
CA ALA A 356 -12.00 -0.41 -16.65
C ALA A 356 -12.94 0.70 -16.17
N ASP A 357 -14.23 0.43 -16.01
CA ASP A 357 -15.22 1.39 -15.48
C ASP A 357 -14.91 1.74 -14.00
N GLU A 358 -14.55 0.74 -13.19
CA GLU A 358 -14.14 0.98 -11.80
C GLU A 358 -12.89 1.84 -11.75
N LEU A 359 -11.88 1.58 -12.58
CA LEU A 359 -10.67 2.41 -12.66
C LEU A 359 -10.99 3.87 -12.99
N GLN A 360 -11.91 4.13 -13.96
CA GLN A 360 -12.35 5.49 -14.27
C GLN A 360 -13.02 6.17 -13.08
N THR A 361 -13.80 5.41 -12.30
CA THR A 361 -14.48 5.91 -11.09
C THR A 361 -13.44 6.31 -10.03
N VAL A 362 -12.43 5.47 -9.79
CA VAL A 362 -11.35 5.76 -8.83
C VAL A 362 -10.51 6.96 -9.29
N GLU A 363 -10.16 7.05 -10.57
CA GLU A 363 -9.47 8.22 -11.12
C GLU A 363 -10.27 9.51 -10.96
N ALA A 364 -11.60 9.45 -11.09
CA ALA A 364 -12.46 10.60 -10.82
C ALA A 364 -12.44 10.99 -9.33
N SER A 365 -12.46 10.01 -8.42
CA SER A 365 -12.34 10.23 -6.97
C SER A 365 -11.00 10.89 -6.59
N VAL A 366 -9.90 10.46 -7.21
CA VAL A 366 -8.58 11.10 -7.02
C VAL A 366 -8.61 12.58 -7.43
N ARG A 367 -9.24 12.91 -8.57
CA ARG A 367 -9.40 14.31 -8.99
C ARG A 367 -10.26 15.14 -8.05
N ILE A 368 -11.35 14.56 -7.51
CA ILE A 368 -12.22 15.19 -6.51
C ILE A 368 -11.42 15.46 -5.24
N ALA A 369 -10.67 14.47 -4.72
CA ALA A 369 -9.83 14.59 -3.55
C ALA A 369 -8.76 15.68 -3.72
N ARG A 370 -8.02 15.66 -4.84
CA ARG A 370 -7.02 16.70 -5.18
C ARG A 370 -7.64 18.09 -5.18
N LYS A 371 -8.78 18.27 -5.86
CA LYS A 371 -9.49 19.57 -5.93
C LYS A 371 -9.94 20.08 -4.57
N ALA A 372 -10.31 19.19 -3.66
CA ALA A 372 -10.71 19.54 -2.30
C ALA A 372 -9.53 19.79 -1.35
N GLY A 373 -8.29 19.53 -1.76
CA GLY A 373 -7.09 19.68 -0.93
C GLY A 373 -6.86 18.51 0.03
N VAL A 374 -7.44 17.33 -0.23
CA VAL A 374 -7.18 16.12 0.55
C VAL A 374 -5.72 15.70 0.37
N THR A 375 -5.04 15.40 1.47
CA THR A 375 -3.71 14.76 1.40
C THR A 375 -3.84 13.37 0.78
N ILE A 376 -3.08 13.12 -0.29
CA ILE A 376 -3.05 11.83 -0.98
C ILE A 376 -1.70 11.17 -0.70
N ALA A 377 -1.72 9.92 -0.25
CA ALA A 377 -0.57 9.04 -0.13
C ALA A 377 -0.72 7.83 -1.08
N ALA A 378 0.39 7.31 -1.57
CA ALA A 378 0.41 6.21 -2.52
C ALA A 378 0.57 4.86 -1.80
N GLY A 379 -0.22 3.87 -2.21
CA GLY A 379 -0.12 2.48 -1.78
C GLY A 379 -0.33 1.52 -2.95
N THR A 380 0.27 0.36 -2.91
CA THR A 380 0.13 -0.61 -4.01
C THR A 380 -0.94 -1.66 -3.75
N ASP A 381 -1.28 -1.88 -2.48
CA ASP A 381 -2.07 -3.03 -2.02
C ASP A 381 -1.47 -4.37 -2.47
N PHE A 382 -0.12 -4.42 -2.59
CA PHE A 382 0.54 -5.68 -2.90
C PHE A 382 0.28 -6.71 -1.81
N GLY A 383 0.19 -7.96 -2.21
CA GLY A 383 -0.14 -9.06 -1.30
C GLY A 383 -1.64 -9.18 -1.00
N GLY A 384 -2.37 -8.06 -0.86
CA GLY A 384 -3.82 -8.00 -0.70
C GLY A 384 -4.59 -7.95 -2.02
N GLY A 385 -3.89 -7.88 -3.14
CA GLY A 385 -4.39 -7.91 -4.50
C GLY A 385 -3.44 -8.65 -5.43
N SER A 386 -3.56 -8.43 -6.72
CA SER A 386 -2.65 -9.03 -7.72
C SER A 386 -1.32 -8.30 -7.87
N ALA A 387 -1.19 -7.11 -7.33
CA ALA A 387 0.03 -6.31 -7.38
C ALA A 387 1.21 -6.98 -6.66
N ARG A 388 2.44 -6.58 -7.02
CA ARG A 388 3.69 -7.06 -6.47
C ARG A 388 4.40 -5.96 -5.67
N ALA A 389 5.24 -6.36 -4.73
CA ALA A 389 5.91 -5.47 -3.78
C ALA A 389 6.85 -4.43 -4.43
N ASN A 390 7.22 -4.59 -5.70
CA ASN A 390 8.08 -3.67 -6.42
C ASN A 390 7.32 -2.68 -7.32
N GLN A 391 5.99 -2.54 -7.17
CA GLN A 391 5.16 -1.81 -8.13
C GLN A 391 4.69 -0.42 -7.68
N LEU A 392 5.31 0.18 -6.65
CA LEU A 392 4.95 1.53 -6.21
C LEU A 392 5.19 2.60 -7.28
N ALA A 393 6.20 2.41 -8.14
CA ALA A 393 6.40 3.26 -9.31
C ALA A 393 5.17 3.26 -10.25
N TRP A 394 4.47 2.14 -10.36
CA TRP A 394 3.23 2.05 -11.14
C TRP A 394 2.08 2.86 -10.51
N GLU A 395 2.02 2.91 -9.17
CA GLU A 395 1.06 3.79 -8.50
C GLU A 395 1.34 5.26 -8.78
N VAL A 396 2.62 5.69 -8.75
CA VAL A 396 3.01 7.06 -9.11
C VAL A 396 2.60 7.40 -10.54
N GLU A 397 2.89 6.52 -11.52
CA GLU A 397 2.41 6.69 -12.89
C GLU A 397 0.88 6.75 -12.98
N SER A 398 0.20 5.94 -12.18
CA SER A 398 -1.28 5.88 -12.15
C SER A 398 -1.88 7.16 -11.59
N LEU A 399 -1.27 7.74 -10.55
CA LEU A 399 -1.67 9.02 -9.98
C LEU A 399 -1.49 10.18 -10.98
N VAL A 400 -0.39 10.19 -11.74
CA VAL A 400 -0.20 11.19 -12.81
C VAL A 400 -1.28 11.02 -13.89
N LYS A 401 -1.58 9.80 -14.31
CA LYS A 401 -2.67 9.52 -15.27
C LYS A 401 -4.06 9.91 -14.71
N ALA A 402 -4.25 9.80 -13.40
CA ALA A 402 -5.47 10.23 -12.72
C ALA A 402 -5.57 11.76 -12.58
N GLY A 403 -4.50 12.52 -12.86
CA GLY A 403 -4.50 13.99 -12.94
C GLY A 403 -3.73 14.71 -11.82
N LEU A 404 -2.87 14.02 -11.07
CA LEU A 404 -1.89 14.67 -10.22
C LEU A 404 -0.72 15.20 -11.07
N GLU A 405 -0.11 16.31 -10.62
CA GLU A 405 1.18 16.69 -11.16
C GLU A 405 2.26 15.67 -10.76
N PRO A 406 3.31 15.44 -11.56
CA PRO A 406 4.35 14.46 -11.22
C PRO A 406 4.97 14.67 -9.83
N VAL A 407 5.17 15.93 -9.42
CA VAL A 407 5.67 16.24 -8.07
C VAL A 407 4.70 15.84 -6.97
N GLU A 408 3.39 15.99 -7.19
CA GLU A 408 2.36 15.58 -6.23
C GLU A 408 2.30 14.06 -6.10
N ALA A 409 2.42 13.35 -7.23
CA ALA A 409 2.45 11.88 -7.26
C ALA A 409 3.72 11.33 -6.59
N LEU A 410 4.88 11.96 -6.81
CA LEU A 410 6.12 11.61 -6.12
C LEU A 410 6.02 11.92 -4.63
N ALA A 411 5.44 13.06 -4.23
CA ALA A 411 5.18 13.40 -2.84
C ALA A 411 4.29 12.36 -2.14
N ALA A 412 3.27 11.84 -2.84
CA ALA A 412 2.38 10.81 -2.32
C ALA A 412 3.12 9.50 -2.00
N ALA A 413 4.12 9.14 -2.81
CA ALA A 413 4.95 7.94 -2.62
C ALA A 413 6.20 8.18 -1.76
N THR A 414 6.40 9.40 -1.22
CA THR A 414 7.55 9.76 -0.40
C THR A 414 7.11 10.43 0.90
N TRP A 415 7.38 11.70 1.09
CA TRP A 415 7.22 12.40 2.37
C TRP A 415 5.77 12.46 2.89
N ARG A 416 4.73 12.49 2.03
CA ARG A 416 3.33 12.42 2.50
C ARG A 416 3.01 11.06 3.10
N GLY A 417 3.56 9.98 2.51
CA GLY A 417 3.53 8.65 3.13
C GLY A 417 4.25 8.64 4.49
N GLY A 418 5.42 9.29 4.59
CA GLY A 418 6.17 9.47 5.83
C GLY A 418 5.36 10.16 6.94
N GLU A 419 4.67 11.24 6.60
CA GLU A 419 3.76 11.95 7.53
C GLU A 419 2.60 11.05 7.98
N LEU A 420 1.99 10.31 7.06
CA LEU A 420 0.90 9.38 7.39
C LEU A 420 1.33 8.32 8.41
N ILE A 421 2.51 7.74 8.24
CA ILE A 421 3.04 6.70 9.13
C ILE A 421 3.68 7.26 10.40
N GLY A 422 3.79 8.59 10.53
CA GLY A 422 4.35 9.27 11.70
C GLY A 422 5.89 9.22 11.78
N GLU A 423 6.57 9.14 10.63
CA GLU A 423 8.04 9.05 10.52
C GLU A 423 8.60 10.27 9.78
N ALA A 424 9.17 11.20 10.53
CA ALA A 424 9.61 12.50 10.02
C ALA A 424 10.73 12.42 8.97
N ASP A 425 11.52 11.36 8.96
CA ASP A 425 12.62 11.14 8.02
C ASP A 425 12.21 10.27 6.82
N ALA A 426 11.09 9.58 6.90
CA ALA A 426 10.62 8.71 5.82
C ALA A 426 10.25 9.54 4.58
N GLY A 427 10.78 9.13 3.43
CA GLY A 427 10.54 9.83 2.16
C GLY A 427 11.24 11.18 2.04
N MET A 428 12.32 11.40 2.80
CA MET A 428 13.05 12.68 2.85
C MET A 428 14.52 12.51 2.48
N VAL A 429 15.06 13.51 1.75
CA VAL A 429 16.50 13.70 1.56
C VAL A 429 16.87 15.05 2.15
N ARG A 430 17.52 15.05 3.33
CA ARG A 430 17.88 16.28 4.05
C ARG A 430 19.18 16.12 4.81
N GLU A 431 19.89 17.21 5.01
CA GLU A 431 21.10 17.25 5.84
C GLU A 431 20.78 16.82 7.29
N GLY A 432 21.67 16.02 7.85
CA GLY A 432 21.50 15.44 9.20
C GLY A 432 20.53 14.26 9.26
N GLY A 433 19.79 13.98 8.19
CA GLY A 433 18.89 12.84 8.09
C GLY A 433 19.60 11.55 7.64
N PRO A 434 18.90 10.41 7.68
CA PRO A 434 19.44 9.15 7.19
C PRO A 434 19.69 9.21 5.66
N ALA A 435 20.72 8.51 5.19
CA ALA A 435 20.97 8.32 3.76
C ALA A 435 19.98 7.29 3.19
N ASP A 436 18.70 7.61 3.26
CA ASP A 436 17.60 6.75 2.85
C ASP A 436 17.06 7.22 1.48
N PHE A 437 17.88 7.01 0.45
CA PHE A 437 17.56 7.38 -0.92
C PHE A 437 18.07 6.34 -1.92
N PHE A 438 17.65 6.48 -3.16
CA PHE A 438 18.11 5.65 -4.27
C PHE A 438 18.30 6.52 -5.53
N LEU A 439 19.04 6.00 -6.49
CA LEU A 439 19.32 6.68 -7.75
C LEU A 439 18.61 5.96 -8.89
N VAL A 440 18.00 6.74 -9.76
CA VAL A 440 17.36 6.27 -11.00
C VAL A 440 17.95 6.93 -12.22
N HIS A 441 17.84 6.28 -13.38
CA HIS A 441 18.16 6.92 -14.66
C HIS A 441 16.94 7.69 -15.19
N GLY A 442 17.13 8.98 -15.43
CA GLY A 442 16.10 9.87 -15.98
C GLY A 442 15.47 10.80 -14.93
N ASP A 443 14.49 11.55 -15.38
CA ASP A 443 13.79 12.58 -14.59
C ASP A 443 12.37 12.10 -14.22
N PRO A 444 12.10 11.70 -12.97
CA PRO A 444 10.78 11.21 -12.56
C PRO A 444 9.70 12.31 -12.53
N LEU A 445 10.09 13.60 -12.62
CA LEU A 445 9.14 14.70 -12.69
C LEU A 445 8.65 14.96 -14.12
N SER A 446 9.36 14.48 -15.13
CA SER A 446 8.93 14.52 -16.54
C SER A 446 8.44 13.17 -17.05
N ASP A 447 9.00 12.08 -16.56
CA ASP A 447 8.68 10.68 -16.90
C ASP A 447 8.65 9.85 -15.62
N PRO A 448 7.50 9.66 -14.96
CA PRO A 448 7.39 8.84 -13.73
C PRO A 448 7.91 7.41 -13.90
N ALA A 449 7.92 6.87 -15.13
CA ALA A 449 8.51 5.56 -15.41
C ALA A 449 10.03 5.50 -15.17
N ALA A 450 10.69 6.64 -14.96
CA ALA A 450 12.07 6.67 -14.49
C ALA A 450 12.26 5.95 -13.14
N LEU A 451 11.24 5.93 -12.29
CA LEU A 451 11.27 5.23 -11.00
C LEU A 451 11.46 3.72 -11.10
N TRP A 452 11.20 3.10 -12.26
CA TRP A 452 11.51 1.70 -12.51
C TRP A 452 13.00 1.44 -12.81
N ARG A 453 13.76 2.47 -13.14
CA ARG A 453 15.14 2.37 -13.58
C ARG A 453 16.09 2.57 -12.41
N VAL A 454 15.88 1.85 -11.32
CA VAL A 454 16.72 1.91 -10.12
C VAL A 454 18.12 1.41 -10.50
N TRP A 455 19.11 2.26 -10.24
CA TRP A 455 20.50 1.96 -10.51
C TRP A 455 21.30 1.64 -9.27
N ARG A 456 21.08 2.40 -8.17
CA ARG A 456 21.87 2.29 -6.95
C ARG A 456 21.05 2.66 -5.71
N HIS A 457 21.38 2.05 -4.60
CA HIS A 457 20.89 2.40 -3.27
C HIS A 457 22.00 3.05 -2.44
N ALA A 458 21.66 4.02 -1.60
CA ALA A 458 22.57 4.65 -0.64
C ALA A 458 22.68 3.87 0.66
#